data_59e084885f6ec2f205f21420f72452ba
#
_entry.id   59e084885f6ec2f205f21420f72452ba
#
_cell.length_a   1.000
_cell.length_b   1.000
_cell.length_c   1.000
_cell.angle_alpha   90.00
_cell.angle_beta   90.00
_cell.angle_gamma   90.00
#
_symmetry.space_group_name_H-M   'P 1'
#
loop_
_entity.id
_entity.type
_entity.pdbx_description
1 polymer ?
#
loop_
_entity_poly.entity_id
_entity_poly.type
_entity_poly.pdbx_seq_one_letter_code
_entity_poly.pdbx_strand_id
1 'polypeptide(L)'
;CTGILFNHESPLRPARFVTRKIVAGAARIAAGNTEPLVLGNLAVARDWGWASDYVDAMWRMTRTDTPQDFVIATGLTTRPQDFVAAAFDYHKLDWRDHVTISQEFARPSDIAVSRADPSRAAEVLGWVAETRMPEVVARMCAAETS
;
A
#
# COMPACT_ATOMS: atom_id res chain seq x y z
N CYS A 1 23.50 -8.62 5.23
CA CYS A 1 22.62 -8.06 4.18
C CYS A 1 21.25 -7.78 4.80
N THR A 2 20.83 -6.54 4.80
CA THR A 2 19.54 -6.11 5.37
C THR A 2 18.65 -5.53 4.28
N GLY A 3 17.42 -6.01 4.17
CA GLY A 3 16.39 -5.38 3.34
C GLY A 3 15.54 -4.42 4.19
N ILE A 4 15.57 -3.13 3.90
CA ILE A 4 14.69 -2.12 4.49
C ILE A 4 13.45 -2.03 3.61
N LEU A 5 12.42 -2.82 3.96
CA LEU A 5 11.22 -2.97 3.15
C LEU A 5 10.19 -1.91 3.52
N PHE A 6 9.76 -1.15 2.52
CA PHE A 6 8.63 -0.23 2.64
C PHE A 6 7.30 -0.99 2.57
N ASN A 7 6.16 -0.29 2.68
CA ASN A 7 4.88 -0.99 2.72
C ASN A 7 4.64 -1.78 1.43
N HIS A 8 4.27 -3.02 1.58
CA HIS A 8 3.95 -3.90 0.47
C HIS A 8 2.71 -4.72 0.80
N GLU A 9 1.82 -4.81 -0.15
CA GLU A 9 0.47 -5.30 0.03
C GLU A 9 0.25 -6.60 -0.73
N SER A 10 -0.74 -7.36 -0.27
CA SER A 10 -1.24 -8.56 -0.93
C SER A 10 -2.64 -8.89 -0.39
N PRO A 11 -3.38 -9.84 -1.01
CA PRO A 11 -4.64 -10.33 -0.47
C PRO A 11 -4.53 -10.95 0.92
N LEU A 12 -3.32 -11.37 1.32
CA LEU A 12 -3.04 -11.93 2.65
C LEU A 12 -2.83 -10.87 3.74
N ARG A 13 -2.90 -9.58 3.40
CA ARG A 13 -2.72 -8.50 4.37
C ARG A 13 -3.78 -8.59 5.48
N PRO A 14 -3.41 -8.63 6.77
CA PRO A 14 -4.39 -8.72 7.85
C PRO A 14 -5.35 -7.51 7.88
N ALA A 15 -6.61 -7.74 8.24
CA ALA A 15 -7.70 -6.74 8.25
C ALA A 15 -7.42 -5.50 9.13
N ARG A 16 -6.51 -5.59 10.12
CA ARG A 16 -6.10 -4.46 10.97
C ARG A 16 -5.30 -3.37 10.24
N PHE A 17 -4.78 -3.66 9.06
CA PHE A 17 -4.02 -2.68 8.27
C PHE A 17 -4.97 -1.81 7.43
N VAL A 18 -4.61 -0.52 7.34
CA VAL A 18 -5.47 0.49 6.71
C VAL A 18 -5.79 0.16 5.25
N THR A 19 -4.84 -0.33 4.47
CA THR A 19 -5.02 -0.73 3.08
C THR A 19 -6.08 -1.84 2.94
N ARG A 20 -5.99 -2.88 3.76
CA ARG A 20 -6.98 -3.96 3.79
C ARG A 20 -8.34 -3.46 4.26
N LYS A 21 -8.38 -2.61 5.29
CA LYS A 21 -9.60 -1.98 5.79
C LYS A 21 -10.31 -1.16 4.70
N ILE A 22 -9.54 -0.43 3.87
CA ILE A 22 -10.08 0.39 2.79
C ILE A 22 -10.73 -0.50 1.72
N VAL A 23 -10.03 -1.49 1.19
CA VAL A 23 -10.55 -2.31 0.10
C VAL A 23 -11.74 -3.16 0.54
N ALA A 24 -11.70 -3.74 1.74
CA ALA A 24 -12.82 -4.47 2.31
C ALA A 24 -14.03 -3.57 2.58
N GLY A 25 -13.79 -2.33 3.05
CA GLY A 25 -14.83 -1.33 3.25
C GLY A 25 -15.49 -0.90 1.95
N ALA A 26 -14.72 -0.66 0.91
CA ALA A 26 -15.23 -0.30 -0.41
C ALA A 26 -16.06 -1.44 -1.02
N ALA A 27 -15.59 -2.68 -0.94
CA ALA A 27 -16.34 -3.85 -1.42
C ALA A 27 -17.66 -4.06 -0.65
N ARG A 28 -17.64 -3.93 0.69
CA ARG A 28 -18.81 -4.02 1.55
C ARG A 28 -19.86 -2.97 1.18
N ILE A 29 -19.44 -1.74 0.93
CA ILE A 29 -20.34 -0.64 0.54
C ILE A 29 -20.88 -0.87 -0.87
N ALA A 30 -20.06 -1.31 -1.79
CA ALA A 30 -20.49 -1.68 -3.15
C ALA A 30 -21.53 -2.81 -3.15
N ALA A 31 -21.48 -3.71 -2.16
CA ALA A 31 -22.48 -4.75 -1.95
C ALA A 31 -23.78 -4.25 -1.27
N GLY A 32 -23.94 -2.93 -1.07
CA GLY A 32 -25.15 -2.30 -0.55
C GLY A 32 -25.18 -2.02 0.95
N ASN A 33 -24.05 -2.18 1.65
CA ASN A 33 -23.99 -1.77 3.05
C ASN A 33 -23.94 -0.23 3.16
N THR A 34 -24.75 0.33 4.05
CA THR A 34 -24.91 1.78 4.22
C THR A 34 -24.02 2.37 5.32
N GLU A 35 -23.32 1.55 6.11
CA GLU A 35 -22.44 2.03 7.16
C GLU A 35 -21.18 2.67 6.56
N PRO A 36 -20.83 3.92 6.94
CA PRO A 36 -19.65 4.59 6.43
C PRO A 36 -18.37 3.87 6.83
N LEU A 37 -17.34 4.00 6.01
CA LEU A 37 -15.99 3.57 6.34
C LEU A 37 -15.32 4.67 7.18
N VAL A 38 -15.03 4.38 8.45
CA VAL A 38 -14.35 5.32 9.34
C VAL A 38 -12.83 5.12 9.25
N LEU A 39 -12.11 6.17 8.87
CA LEU A 39 -10.66 6.19 8.73
C LEU A 39 -10.03 7.28 9.62
N GLY A 40 -8.74 7.14 9.87
CA GLY A 40 -7.94 8.16 10.57
C GLY A 40 -7.35 9.20 9.61
N ASN A 41 -6.13 9.64 9.92
CA ASN A 41 -5.43 10.67 9.14
C ASN A 41 -5.11 10.21 7.71
N LEU A 42 -5.66 10.88 6.72
CA LEU A 42 -5.40 10.65 5.29
C LEU A 42 -4.30 11.58 4.70
N ALA A 43 -3.74 12.49 5.52
CA ALA A 43 -2.73 13.45 5.05
C ALA A 43 -1.29 12.93 5.08
N VAL A 44 -1.06 11.79 5.75
CA VAL A 44 0.25 11.13 5.76
C VAL A 44 0.56 10.57 4.36
N ALA A 45 1.83 10.46 4.02
CA ALA A 45 2.21 9.91 2.73
C ALA A 45 3.11 8.68 2.90
N ARG A 46 2.86 7.64 2.10
CA ARG A 46 3.54 6.34 2.17
C ARG A 46 3.87 5.84 0.77
N ASP A 47 4.83 4.93 0.72
CA ASP A 47 5.13 4.14 -0.48
C ASP A 47 4.43 2.78 -0.34
N TRP A 48 3.66 2.37 -1.33
CA TRP A 48 2.98 1.07 -1.35
C TRP A 48 3.33 0.29 -2.61
N GLY A 49 3.94 -0.86 -2.43
CA GLY A 49 4.24 -1.81 -3.48
C GLY A 49 3.46 -3.13 -3.32
N TRP A 50 3.87 -4.13 -4.06
CA TRP A 50 3.26 -5.45 -4.08
C TRP A 50 4.20 -6.52 -3.51
N ALA A 51 3.66 -7.42 -2.71
CA ALA A 51 4.49 -8.35 -1.93
C ALA A 51 5.36 -9.27 -2.79
N SER A 52 4.88 -9.74 -3.94
CA SER A 52 5.69 -10.60 -4.81
C SER A 52 6.89 -9.89 -5.41
N ASP A 53 6.77 -8.60 -5.74
CA ASP A 53 7.91 -7.80 -6.24
C ASP A 53 9.00 -7.73 -5.14
N TYR A 54 8.59 -7.55 -3.89
CA TYR A 54 9.52 -7.46 -2.75
C TYR A 54 10.18 -8.81 -2.44
N VAL A 55 9.46 -9.92 -2.62
CA VAL A 55 10.03 -11.27 -2.50
C VAL A 55 11.10 -11.51 -3.58
N ASP A 56 10.88 -11.04 -4.82
CA ASP A 56 11.90 -11.10 -5.88
C ASP A 56 13.15 -10.30 -5.49
N ALA A 57 12.98 -9.10 -4.92
CA ALA A 57 14.11 -8.33 -4.38
C ALA A 57 14.90 -9.12 -3.33
N MET A 58 14.21 -9.72 -2.36
CA MET A 58 14.83 -10.52 -1.31
C MET A 58 15.62 -11.70 -1.92
N TRP A 59 15.04 -12.38 -2.90
CA TRP A 59 15.70 -13.48 -3.60
C TRP A 59 16.97 -13.01 -4.30
N ARG A 60 16.93 -11.86 -5.01
CA ARG A 60 18.11 -11.27 -5.66
C ARG A 60 19.18 -10.89 -4.64
N MET A 61 18.80 -10.32 -3.49
CA MET A 61 19.71 -9.98 -2.40
C MET A 61 20.52 -11.19 -1.90
N THR A 62 19.93 -12.38 -1.87
CA THR A 62 20.62 -13.61 -1.43
C THR A 62 21.62 -14.14 -2.45
N ARG A 63 21.65 -13.58 -3.66
CA ARG A 63 22.50 -14.04 -4.78
C ARG A 63 23.59 -13.05 -5.14
N THR A 64 23.73 -11.97 -4.41
CA THR A 64 24.83 -11.02 -4.62
C THR A 64 26.15 -11.58 -4.03
N ASP A 65 27.24 -11.42 -4.77
CA ASP A 65 28.58 -11.87 -4.32
C ASP A 65 29.06 -11.08 -3.09
N THR A 66 28.64 -9.83 -2.99
CA THR A 66 28.99 -8.96 -1.85
C THR A 66 27.72 -8.56 -1.09
N PRO A 67 27.54 -9.02 0.16
CA PRO A 67 26.42 -8.64 1.00
C PRO A 67 26.36 -7.13 1.24
N GLN A 68 25.18 -6.53 1.02
CA GLN A 68 24.92 -5.10 1.21
C GLN A 68 23.51 -4.89 1.73
N ASP A 69 23.26 -3.69 2.29
CA ASP A 69 21.92 -3.29 2.72
C ASP A 69 21.20 -2.54 1.60
N PHE A 70 19.90 -2.82 1.43
CA PHE A 70 19.07 -2.26 0.36
C PHE A 70 17.75 -1.70 0.88
N VAL A 71 17.36 -0.55 0.35
CA VAL A 71 15.99 -0.04 0.47
C VAL A 71 15.16 -0.69 -0.64
N ILE A 72 14.09 -1.40 -0.26
CA ILE A 72 13.16 -2.06 -1.17
C ILE A 72 11.84 -1.31 -1.10
N ALA A 73 11.54 -0.58 -2.16
CA ALA A 73 10.41 0.33 -2.26
C ALA A 73 10.03 0.59 -3.73
N THR A 74 8.88 1.19 -3.96
CA THR A 74 8.50 1.61 -5.32
C THR A 74 9.18 2.91 -5.75
N GLY A 75 9.64 3.72 -4.78
CA GLY A 75 10.14 5.07 -5.00
C GLY A 75 9.02 6.12 -5.21
N LEU A 76 7.76 5.70 -5.17
CA LEU A 76 6.59 6.57 -5.34
C LEU A 76 5.83 6.72 -4.03
N THR A 77 5.82 7.94 -3.51
CA THR A 77 5.09 8.28 -2.29
C THR A 77 3.71 8.80 -2.64
N THR A 78 2.66 8.18 -2.10
CA THR A 78 1.26 8.54 -2.33
C THR A 78 0.53 8.75 -1.01
N ARG A 79 -0.60 9.44 -1.02
CA ARG A 79 -1.43 9.67 0.17
C ARG A 79 -2.45 8.55 0.34
N PRO A 80 -2.85 8.18 1.60
CA PRO A 80 -3.96 7.26 1.82
C PRO A 80 -5.26 7.71 1.15
N GLN A 81 -5.47 9.02 1.01
CA GLN A 81 -6.60 9.56 0.27
C GLN A 81 -6.65 9.07 -1.18
N ASP A 82 -5.50 9.01 -1.86
CA ASP A 82 -5.41 8.55 -3.24
C ASP A 82 -5.67 7.04 -3.32
N PHE A 83 -5.24 6.30 -2.29
CA PHE A 83 -5.52 4.86 -2.15
C PHE A 83 -7.03 4.62 -1.95
N VAL A 84 -7.68 5.41 -1.08
CA VAL A 84 -9.13 5.37 -0.85
C VAL A 84 -9.88 5.67 -2.15
N ALA A 85 -9.52 6.77 -2.83
CA ALA A 85 -10.15 7.16 -4.09
C ALA A 85 -10.07 6.00 -5.11
N ALA A 86 -8.89 5.43 -5.32
CA ALA A 86 -8.70 4.32 -6.25
C ALA A 86 -9.52 3.07 -5.89
N ALA A 87 -9.66 2.75 -4.58
CA ALA A 87 -10.44 1.60 -4.13
C ALA A 87 -11.96 1.79 -4.37
N PHE A 88 -12.47 2.99 -4.15
CA PHE A 88 -13.88 3.31 -4.41
C PHE A 88 -14.17 3.45 -5.91
N ASP A 89 -13.26 4.07 -6.68
CA ASP A 89 -13.35 4.15 -8.14
C ASP A 89 -13.41 2.77 -8.81
N TYR A 90 -12.70 1.78 -8.27
CA TYR A 90 -12.78 0.40 -8.74
C TYR A 90 -14.23 -0.14 -8.72
N HIS A 91 -14.99 0.26 -7.72
CA HIS A 91 -16.42 -0.09 -7.56
C HIS A 91 -17.37 0.96 -8.15
N LYS A 92 -16.87 2.00 -8.84
CA LYS A 92 -17.66 3.11 -9.43
C LYS A 92 -18.43 3.90 -8.38
N LEU A 93 -17.86 4.12 -7.22
CA LEU A 93 -18.40 4.89 -6.10
C LEU A 93 -17.56 6.14 -5.84
N ASP A 94 -18.19 7.25 -5.43
CA ASP A 94 -17.44 8.40 -4.89
C ASP A 94 -17.17 8.15 -3.39
N TRP A 95 -15.90 8.03 -3.03
CA TRP A 95 -15.50 7.77 -1.66
C TRP A 95 -15.97 8.84 -0.66
N ARG A 96 -16.20 10.08 -1.11
CA ARG A 96 -16.61 11.21 -0.26
C ARG A 96 -17.98 10.99 0.35
N ASP A 97 -18.84 10.23 -0.31
CA ASP A 97 -20.18 9.90 0.16
C ASP A 97 -20.18 8.80 1.22
N HIS A 98 -19.06 8.08 1.36
CA HIS A 98 -19.00 6.83 2.11
C HIS A 98 -17.92 6.80 3.20
N VAL A 99 -17.01 7.77 3.24
CA VAL A 99 -15.87 7.77 4.18
C VAL A 99 -15.99 8.90 5.18
N THR A 100 -15.83 8.57 6.45
CA THR A 100 -15.78 9.52 7.56
C THR A 100 -14.38 9.52 8.17
N ILE A 101 -13.83 10.71 8.45
CA ILE A 101 -12.53 10.85 9.10
C ILE A 101 -12.75 11.05 10.60
N SER A 102 -12.12 10.19 11.43
CA SER A 102 -12.18 10.29 12.88
C SER A 102 -10.80 10.61 13.47
N GLN A 103 -10.78 11.60 14.37
CA GLN A 103 -9.58 11.96 15.13
C GLN A 103 -9.14 10.88 16.13
N GLU A 104 -10.05 9.98 16.52
CA GLU A 104 -9.72 8.87 17.43
C GLU A 104 -8.67 7.91 16.86
N PHE A 105 -8.57 7.83 15.53
CA PHE A 105 -7.59 7.00 14.83
C PHE A 105 -6.32 7.78 14.45
N ALA A 106 -6.22 9.06 14.82
CA ALA A 106 -5.01 9.86 14.61
C ALA A 106 -3.94 9.42 15.61
N ARG A 107 -2.75 9.11 15.11
CA ARG A 107 -1.60 8.78 15.97
C ARG A 107 -0.76 10.02 16.16
N PRO A 108 -0.48 10.42 17.41
CA PRO A 108 0.31 11.63 17.70
C PRO A 108 1.73 11.60 17.08
N SER A 109 2.25 10.41 16.83
CA SER A 109 3.60 10.18 16.28
C SER A 109 3.61 9.76 14.80
N ASP A 110 2.55 10.02 14.06
CA ASP A 110 2.53 9.66 12.64
C ASP A 110 3.57 10.47 11.85
N ILE A 111 4.46 9.76 11.16
CA ILE A 111 5.40 10.36 10.23
C ILE A 111 4.59 10.93 9.05
N ALA A 112 4.67 12.24 8.83
CA ALA A 112 3.88 12.91 7.79
C ALA A 112 4.21 12.37 6.39
N VAL A 113 5.50 12.15 6.09
CA VAL A 113 5.96 11.64 4.78
C VAL A 113 7.00 10.55 5.01
N SER A 114 6.75 9.36 4.49
CA SER A 114 7.75 8.29 4.39
C SER A 114 8.12 8.12 2.92
N ARG A 115 9.32 8.59 2.57
CA ARG A 115 9.86 8.54 1.20
C ARG A 115 11.06 7.59 1.16
N ALA A 116 11.13 6.78 0.11
CA ALA A 116 12.21 5.85 -0.14
C ALA A 116 13.00 6.24 -1.39
N ASP A 117 14.28 5.93 -1.36
CA ASP A 117 15.14 5.92 -2.54
C ASP A 117 15.63 4.48 -2.78
N PRO A 118 15.03 3.74 -3.74
CA PRO A 118 15.43 2.38 -4.09
C PRO A 118 16.52 2.31 -5.18
N SER A 119 17.17 3.41 -5.55
CA SER A 119 18.14 3.48 -6.65
C SER A 119 19.23 2.43 -6.54
N ARG A 120 19.74 2.18 -5.32
CA ARG A 120 20.75 1.16 -5.09
C ARG A 120 20.26 -0.26 -5.40
N ALA A 121 18.98 -0.57 -5.14
CA ALA A 121 18.42 -1.87 -5.51
C ALA A 121 18.34 -2.00 -7.04
N ALA A 122 18.01 -0.93 -7.75
CA ALA A 122 18.00 -0.91 -9.21
C ALA A 122 19.40 -1.10 -9.78
N GLU A 123 20.41 -0.40 -9.27
CA GLU A 123 21.79 -0.43 -9.77
C GLU A 123 22.49 -1.77 -9.50
N VAL A 124 22.34 -2.33 -8.31
CA VAL A 124 23.11 -3.50 -7.86
C VAL A 124 22.36 -4.80 -8.10
N LEU A 125 21.05 -4.83 -7.84
CA LEU A 125 20.23 -6.03 -7.99
C LEU A 125 19.54 -6.11 -9.36
N GLY A 126 19.58 -5.03 -10.16
CA GLY A 126 18.75 -4.92 -11.37
C GLY A 126 17.26 -5.00 -11.05
N TRP A 127 16.85 -4.57 -9.84
CA TRP A 127 15.49 -4.69 -9.36
C TRP A 127 14.78 -3.35 -9.29
N VAL A 128 13.60 -3.30 -9.85
CA VAL A 128 12.67 -2.17 -9.74
C VAL A 128 11.29 -2.74 -9.46
N ALA A 129 10.55 -2.17 -8.50
CA ALA A 129 9.17 -2.58 -8.25
C ALA A 129 8.31 -2.35 -9.50
N GLU A 130 7.63 -3.38 -9.96
CA GLU A 130 6.80 -3.34 -11.18
C GLU A 130 5.40 -2.83 -10.87
N THR A 131 4.82 -3.27 -9.75
CA THR A 131 3.46 -2.96 -9.34
C THR A 131 3.40 -1.66 -8.55
N ARG A 132 2.65 -0.68 -9.04
CA ARG A 132 2.47 0.64 -8.43
C ARG A 132 1.13 0.74 -7.70
N MET A 133 0.96 1.76 -6.85
CA MET A 133 -0.21 1.89 -5.97
C MET A 133 -1.56 1.70 -6.67
N PRO A 134 -1.88 2.27 -7.84
CA PRO A 134 -3.17 2.03 -8.50
C PRO A 134 -3.41 0.54 -8.83
N GLU A 135 -2.38 -0.16 -9.28
CA GLU A 135 -2.46 -1.58 -9.60
C GLU A 135 -2.52 -2.44 -8.31
N VAL A 136 -1.78 -2.05 -7.26
CA VAL A 136 -1.89 -2.67 -5.93
C VAL A 136 -3.34 -2.64 -5.47
N VAL A 137 -4.00 -1.48 -5.54
CA VAL A 137 -5.42 -1.31 -5.17
C VAL A 137 -6.30 -2.22 -6.01
N ALA A 138 -6.14 -2.21 -7.34
CA ALA A 138 -6.97 -3.01 -8.23
C ALA A 138 -6.85 -4.52 -7.92
N ARG A 139 -5.63 -5.02 -7.71
CA ARG A 139 -5.38 -6.43 -7.35
C ARG A 139 -5.98 -6.79 -5.99
N MET A 140 -5.90 -5.89 -5.01
CA MET A 140 -6.50 -6.11 -3.69
C MET A 140 -8.03 -6.11 -3.76
N CYS A 141 -8.65 -5.17 -4.49
CA CYS A 141 -10.10 -5.12 -4.68
C CYS A 141 -10.63 -6.36 -5.41
N ALA A 142 -9.94 -6.82 -6.45
CA ALA A 142 -10.32 -8.04 -7.17
C ALA A 142 -10.34 -9.27 -6.24
N ALA A 143 -9.41 -9.37 -5.31
CA ALA A 143 -9.35 -10.47 -4.35
C ALA A 143 -10.42 -10.41 -3.25
N GLU A 144 -11.02 -9.22 -2.98
CA GLU A 144 -12.15 -9.09 -2.04
C GLU A 144 -13.47 -9.56 -2.64
N THR A 145 -13.60 -9.54 -3.96
CA THR A 145 -14.83 -9.89 -4.67
C THR A 145 -14.82 -11.33 -5.21
N SER A 146 -13.75 -12.08 -4.98
CA SER A 146 -13.59 -13.48 -5.38
C SER A 146 -14.00 -14.43 -4.27
#